data_095699dc2891b9304a5b5e5b5642e6bb
#
_entry.id   095699dc2891b9304a5b5e5b5642e6bb
#
_cell.length_a   1.000
_cell.length_b   1.000
_cell.length_c   1.000
_cell.angle_alpha   90.00
_cell.angle_beta   90.00
_cell.angle_gamma   90.00
#
_symmetry.space_group_name_H-M   'P 1'
#
loop_
_entity.id
_entity.type
_entity.pdbx_description
1 polymer ?
#
loop_
_entity_poly.entity_id
_entity_poly.type
_entity_poly.pdbx_seq_one_letter_code
_entity_poly.pdbx_strand_id
1 'polypeptide(L)'
;MSYVDAGFILSVAMFAQLPATLSAHALEKATGGRGLLIVMAMALAALSCWGILYLPLDWAVWMAILFGLATGTVFSRGMALMVERARTPSEAIRLSGMSQGIGFTMGAALSLLFTSFLHQGGSFLPFCLVYTFFCVLGMISGRMSAQPGYL
;
A
#
# COMPACT_ATOMS: atom_id res chain seq x y z
N MET A 1 17.87 -1.72 17.43
CA MET A 1 17.88 -2.11 16.01
C MET A 1 18.99 -1.37 15.29
N SER A 2 19.88 -2.07 14.59
CA SER A 2 20.95 -1.45 13.80
C SER A 2 20.38 -0.83 12.51
N TYR A 3 21.07 0.16 11.94
CA TYR A 3 20.69 0.69 10.61
C TYR A 3 20.75 -0.38 9.51
N VAL A 4 21.65 -1.36 9.68
CA VAL A 4 21.78 -2.51 8.76
C VAL A 4 20.53 -3.39 8.81
N ASP A 5 20.04 -3.70 10.03
CA ASP A 5 18.82 -4.50 10.22
C ASP A 5 17.60 -3.80 9.61
N ALA A 6 17.48 -2.47 9.81
CA ALA A 6 16.41 -1.69 9.22
C ALA A 6 16.44 -1.71 7.69
N GLY A 7 17.62 -1.56 7.10
CA GLY A 7 17.81 -1.67 5.65
C GLY A 7 17.48 -3.06 5.11
N PHE A 8 17.85 -4.10 5.82
CA PHE A 8 17.50 -5.47 5.47
C PHE A 8 15.99 -5.71 5.48
N ILE A 9 15.30 -5.30 6.53
CA ILE A 9 13.83 -5.44 6.66
C ILE A 9 13.11 -4.67 5.54
N LEU A 10 13.57 -3.46 5.22
CA LEU A 10 13.02 -2.69 4.10
C LEU A 10 13.23 -3.41 2.77
N SER A 11 14.42 -3.97 2.53
CA SER A 11 14.72 -4.74 1.33
C SER A 11 13.80 -5.97 1.20
N VAL A 12 13.58 -6.69 2.29
CA VAL A 12 12.65 -7.83 2.33
C VAL A 12 11.24 -7.40 1.95
N ALA A 13 10.75 -6.27 2.48
CA ALA A 13 9.44 -5.73 2.11
C ALA A 13 9.37 -5.41 0.60
N MET A 14 10.39 -4.78 0.04
CA MET A 14 10.45 -4.46 -1.40
C MET A 14 10.48 -5.71 -2.28
N PHE A 15 11.25 -6.73 -1.89
CA PHE A 15 11.26 -8.01 -2.61
C PHE A 15 9.92 -8.73 -2.55
N ALA A 16 9.23 -8.69 -1.41
CA ALA A 16 7.91 -9.29 -1.24
C ALA A 16 6.82 -8.64 -2.13
N GLN A 17 7.02 -7.41 -2.59
CA GLN A 17 6.10 -6.76 -3.54
C GLN A 17 6.10 -7.43 -4.92
N LEU A 18 7.24 -8.00 -5.37
CA LEU A 18 7.36 -8.55 -6.71
C LEU A 18 6.38 -9.71 -6.97
N PRO A 19 6.36 -10.80 -6.18
CA PRO A 19 5.41 -11.88 -6.39
C PRO A 19 3.96 -11.43 -6.24
N ALA A 20 3.66 -10.49 -5.33
CA ALA A 20 2.33 -9.94 -5.15
C ALA A 20 1.86 -9.17 -6.39
N THR A 21 2.72 -8.34 -6.96
CA THR A 21 2.41 -7.57 -8.17
C THR A 21 2.12 -8.50 -9.36
N LEU A 22 2.92 -9.56 -9.53
CA LEU A 22 2.77 -10.52 -10.62
C LEU A 22 1.51 -11.39 -10.46
N SER A 23 1.16 -11.77 -9.25
CA SER A 23 0.02 -12.63 -8.94
C SER A 23 -1.31 -11.88 -8.74
N ALA A 24 -1.31 -10.57 -8.65
CA ALA A 24 -2.47 -9.75 -8.32
C ALA A 24 -3.68 -10.00 -9.24
N HIS A 25 -3.47 -10.20 -10.54
CA HIS A 25 -4.56 -10.50 -11.49
C HIS A 25 -5.16 -11.89 -11.27
N ALA A 26 -4.35 -12.90 -10.99
CA ALA A 26 -4.82 -14.25 -10.68
C ALA A 26 -5.58 -14.27 -9.35
N LEU A 27 -5.08 -13.57 -8.34
CA LEU A 27 -5.74 -13.42 -7.04
C LEU A 27 -7.08 -12.70 -7.14
N GLU A 28 -7.20 -11.66 -7.99
CA GLU A 28 -8.47 -10.97 -8.23
C GLU A 28 -9.52 -11.89 -8.81
N LYS A 29 -9.16 -12.75 -9.76
CA LYS A 29 -10.06 -13.78 -10.30
C LYS A 29 -10.48 -14.78 -9.22
N ALA A 30 -9.54 -15.22 -8.38
CA ALA A 30 -9.80 -16.19 -7.31
C ALA A 30 -10.70 -15.62 -6.22
N THR A 31 -10.62 -14.31 -5.93
CA THR A 31 -11.46 -13.63 -4.93
C THR A 31 -12.82 -13.19 -5.46
N GLY A 32 -13.16 -13.53 -6.70
CA GLY A 32 -14.45 -13.19 -7.31
C GLY A 32 -14.58 -11.74 -7.79
N GLY A 33 -13.49 -10.99 -7.86
CA GLY A 33 -13.47 -9.61 -8.32
C GLY A 33 -14.11 -8.62 -7.34
N ARG A 34 -14.77 -7.58 -7.85
CA ARG A 34 -15.51 -6.57 -7.08
C ARG A 34 -14.66 -5.78 -6.05
N GLY A 35 -13.34 -5.72 -6.25
CA GLY A 35 -12.43 -4.97 -5.38
C GLY A 35 -12.19 -5.60 -4.00
N LEU A 36 -12.65 -6.82 -3.76
CA LEU A 36 -12.43 -7.51 -2.49
C LEU A 36 -10.94 -7.69 -2.20
N LEU A 37 -10.14 -7.99 -3.22
CA LEU A 37 -8.70 -8.13 -3.10
C LEU A 37 -8.04 -6.84 -2.59
N ILE A 38 -8.48 -5.66 -3.07
CA ILE A 38 -7.95 -4.36 -2.60
C ILE A 38 -8.28 -4.17 -1.11
N VAL A 39 -9.52 -4.48 -0.73
CA VAL A 39 -9.94 -4.36 0.68
C VAL A 39 -9.10 -5.26 1.58
N MET A 40 -8.90 -6.52 1.20
CA MET A 40 -8.09 -7.46 1.96
C MET A 40 -6.62 -7.02 2.03
N ALA A 41 -6.06 -6.56 0.94
CA ALA A 41 -4.69 -6.08 0.88
C ALA A 41 -4.49 -4.81 1.73
N MET A 42 -5.41 -3.85 1.67
CA MET A 42 -5.35 -2.64 2.52
C MET A 42 -5.50 -2.97 4.00
N ALA A 43 -6.39 -3.92 4.36
CA ALA A 43 -6.51 -4.40 5.73
C ALA A 43 -5.20 -5.07 6.21
N LEU A 44 -4.61 -5.91 5.37
CA LEU A 44 -3.33 -6.57 5.68
C LEU A 44 -2.20 -5.54 5.84
N ALA A 45 -2.15 -4.50 5.00
CA ALA A 45 -1.16 -3.42 5.11
C ALA A 45 -1.31 -2.65 6.44
N ALA A 46 -2.55 -2.30 6.82
CA ALA A 46 -2.82 -1.66 8.10
C ALA A 46 -2.40 -2.55 9.29
N LEU A 47 -2.81 -3.83 9.28
CA LEU A 47 -2.44 -4.79 10.33
C LEU A 47 -0.93 -4.97 10.44
N SER A 48 -0.20 -5.02 9.32
CA SER A 48 1.26 -5.12 9.32
C SER A 48 1.92 -3.89 9.92
N CYS A 49 1.39 -2.70 9.65
CA CYS A 49 1.87 -1.45 10.25
C CYS A 49 1.72 -1.46 11.78
N TRP A 50 0.55 -1.89 12.28
CA TRP A 50 0.32 -2.05 13.72
C TRP A 50 1.16 -3.18 14.33
N GLY A 51 1.37 -4.26 13.58
CA GLY A 51 2.25 -5.35 14.00
C GLY A 51 3.69 -4.89 14.25
N ILE A 52 4.23 -4.03 13.41
CA ILE A 52 5.57 -3.43 13.61
C ILE A 52 5.63 -2.60 14.91
N LEU A 53 4.53 -1.97 15.31
CA LEU A 53 4.49 -1.15 16.52
C LEU A 53 4.40 -1.96 17.82
N TYR A 54 3.62 -3.04 17.81
CA TYR A 54 3.24 -3.77 19.04
C TYR A 54 3.90 -5.13 19.20
N LEU A 55 4.38 -5.75 18.12
CA LEU A 55 5.00 -7.06 18.18
C LEU A 55 6.49 -6.97 18.48
N PRO A 56 7.08 -8.00 19.09
CA PRO A 56 8.53 -8.12 19.30
C PRO A 56 9.29 -8.00 17.97
N LEU A 57 10.53 -7.52 18.04
CA LEU A 57 11.39 -7.29 16.88
C LEU A 57 11.61 -8.54 16.01
N ASP A 58 11.55 -9.74 16.62
CA ASP A 58 11.68 -11.02 15.91
C ASP A 58 10.59 -11.21 14.84
N TRP A 59 9.45 -10.55 14.99
CA TRP A 59 8.35 -10.58 14.02
C TRP A 59 8.46 -9.52 12.93
N ALA A 60 9.41 -8.59 13.03
CA ALA A 60 9.53 -7.45 12.11
C ALA A 60 9.71 -7.90 10.65
N VAL A 61 10.48 -8.97 10.40
CA VAL A 61 10.68 -9.53 9.05
C VAL A 61 9.37 -10.06 8.46
N TRP A 62 8.59 -10.79 9.27
CA TRP A 62 7.28 -11.32 8.84
C TRP A 62 6.27 -10.21 8.56
N MET A 63 6.24 -9.19 9.41
CA MET A 63 5.41 -8.01 9.18
C MET A 63 5.82 -7.25 7.92
N ALA A 64 7.14 -7.15 7.64
CA ALA A 64 7.66 -6.55 6.43
C ALA A 64 7.25 -7.33 5.16
N ILE A 65 7.29 -8.67 5.21
CA ILE A 65 6.82 -9.52 4.11
C ILE A 65 5.33 -9.28 3.86
N LEU A 66 4.50 -9.34 4.91
CA LEU A 66 3.06 -9.12 4.80
C LEU A 66 2.74 -7.72 4.26
N PHE A 67 3.46 -6.70 4.73
CA PHE A 67 3.37 -5.33 4.24
C PHE A 67 3.72 -5.23 2.75
N GLY A 68 4.83 -5.86 2.34
CA GLY A 68 5.26 -5.90 0.95
C GLY A 68 4.24 -6.57 0.03
N LEU A 69 3.72 -7.74 0.43
CA LEU A 69 2.68 -8.45 -0.31
C LEU A 69 1.41 -7.59 -0.46
N ALA A 70 0.99 -6.94 0.61
CA ALA A 70 -0.18 -6.09 0.62
C ALA A 70 -0.02 -4.88 -0.32
N THR A 71 1.08 -4.13 -0.16
CA THR A 71 1.33 -2.91 -0.95
C THR A 71 1.56 -3.21 -2.43
N GLY A 72 2.26 -4.31 -2.77
CA GLY A 72 2.43 -4.77 -4.14
C GLY A 72 1.10 -5.12 -4.82
N THR A 73 0.21 -5.80 -4.10
CA THR A 73 -1.14 -6.13 -4.59
C THR A 73 -1.96 -4.87 -4.84
N VAL A 74 -1.98 -3.94 -3.88
CA VAL A 74 -2.72 -2.67 -4.02
C VAL A 74 -2.20 -1.84 -5.18
N PHE A 75 -0.88 -1.71 -5.32
CA PHE A 75 -0.26 -0.97 -6.41
C PHE A 75 -0.63 -1.55 -7.78
N SER A 76 -0.48 -2.87 -7.95
CA SER A 76 -0.80 -3.55 -9.21
C SER A 76 -2.28 -3.41 -9.57
N ARG A 77 -3.18 -3.62 -8.62
CA ARG A 77 -4.63 -3.49 -8.86
C ARG A 77 -5.06 -2.05 -9.09
N GLY A 78 -4.47 -1.10 -8.38
CA GLY A 78 -4.70 0.33 -8.61
C GLY A 78 -4.36 0.74 -10.04
N MET A 79 -3.19 0.31 -10.53
CA MET A 79 -2.76 0.57 -11.92
C MET A 79 -3.69 -0.09 -12.94
N ALA A 80 -4.09 -1.36 -12.70
CA ALA A 80 -5.01 -2.07 -13.57
C ALA A 80 -6.38 -1.37 -13.66
N LEU A 81 -6.93 -0.91 -12.54
CA LEU A 81 -8.20 -0.17 -12.51
C LEU A 81 -8.14 1.14 -13.29
N MET A 82 -7.02 1.85 -13.27
CA MET A 82 -6.84 3.08 -14.06
C MET A 82 -6.89 2.77 -15.56
N VAL A 83 -6.26 1.67 -15.99
CA VAL A 83 -6.28 1.24 -17.40
C VAL A 83 -7.68 0.75 -17.79
N GLU A 84 -8.33 -0.05 -16.95
CA GLU A 84 -9.68 -0.59 -17.19
C GLU A 84 -10.76 0.50 -17.30
N ARG A 85 -10.56 1.64 -16.62
CA ARG A 85 -11.51 2.77 -16.58
C ARG A 85 -11.22 3.86 -17.58
N ALA A 86 -10.03 3.91 -18.14
CA ALA A 86 -9.68 4.89 -19.15
C ALA A 86 -10.37 4.57 -20.50
N ARG A 87 -10.92 5.59 -21.16
CA ARG A 87 -11.55 5.44 -22.48
C ARG A 87 -10.52 5.33 -23.60
N THR A 88 -9.34 5.90 -23.39
CA THR A 88 -8.25 5.91 -24.37
C THR A 88 -6.92 5.61 -23.68
N PRO A 89 -5.93 5.05 -24.40
CA PRO A 89 -4.60 4.85 -23.86
C PRO A 89 -3.95 6.15 -23.34
N SER A 90 -4.22 7.27 -23.99
CA SER A 90 -3.73 8.60 -23.56
C SER A 90 -4.32 9.02 -22.21
N GLU A 91 -5.59 8.76 -21.96
CA GLU A 91 -6.22 9.00 -20.65
C GLU A 91 -5.62 8.10 -19.57
N ALA A 92 -5.39 6.83 -19.85
CA ALA A 92 -4.74 5.90 -18.92
C ALA A 92 -3.36 6.41 -18.49
N ILE A 93 -2.54 6.87 -19.44
CA ILE A 93 -1.21 7.43 -19.15
C ILE A 93 -1.33 8.70 -18.28
N ARG A 94 -2.24 9.61 -18.60
CA ARG A 94 -2.44 10.84 -17.82
C ARG A 94 -2.92 10.55 -16.41
N LEU A 95 -3.92 9.69 -16.23
CA LEU A 95 -4.45 9.30 -14.92
C LEU A 95 -3.36 8.64 -14.06
N SER A 96 -2.61 7.72 -14.66
CA SER A 96 -1.51 7.04 -13.98
C SER A 96 -0.41 8.01 -13.56
N GLY A 97 0.03 8.89 -14.47
CA GLY A 97 1.04 9.90 -14.17
C GLY A 97 0.61 10.89 -13.08
N MET A 98 -0.61 11.40 -13.14
CA MET A 98 -1.16 12.30 -12.12
C MET A 98 -1.28 11.61 -10.76
N SER A 99 -1.84 10.41 -10.72
CA SER A 99 -2.02 9.64 -9.49
C SER A 99 -0.68 9.31 -8.82
N GLN A 100 0.30 8.86 -9.59
CA GLN A 100 1.63 8.58 -9.07
C GLN A 100 2.37 9.86 -8.64
N GLY A 101 2.29 10.93 -9.43
CA GLY A 101 2.91 12.20 -9.10
C GLY A 101 2.39 12.75 -7.76
N ILE A 102 1.07 12.80 -7.59
CA ILE A 102 0.45 13.23 -6.32
C ILE A 102 0.82 12.26 -5.18
N GLY A 103 0.69 10.95 -5.41
CA GLY A 103 0.95 9.94 -4.40
C GLY A 103 2.39 9.97 -3.89
N PHE A 104 3.38 10.03 -4.77
CA PHE A 104 4.79 10.11 -4.38
C PHE A 104 5.14 11.43 -3.72
N THR A 105 4.59 12.55 -4.19
CA THR A 105 4.80 13.86 -3.56
C THR A 105 4.24 13.89 -2.14
N MET A 106 3.01 13.40 -1.95
CA MET A 106 2.41 13.29 -0.61
C MET A 106 3.19 12.32 0.28
N GLY A 107 3.60 11.17 -0.25
CA GLY A 107 4.41 10.20 0.49
C GLY A 107 5.74 10.78 0.94
N ALA A 108 6.44 11.49 0.07
CA ALA A 108 7.70 12.17 0.42
C ALA A 108 7.49 13.25 1.48
N ALA A 109 6.47 14.10 1.33
CA ALA A 109 6.15 15.14 2.32
C ALA A 109 5.81 14.55 3.70
N LEU A 110 4.98 13.52 3.74
CA LEU A 110 4.63 12.82 4.99
C LEU A 110 5.85 12.16 5.61
N SER A 111 6.72 11.52 4.82
CA SER A 111 7.95 10.90 5.33
C SER A 111 8.87 11.92 6.00
N LEU A 112 9.06 13.10 5.39
CA LEU A 112 9.86 14.19 5.97
C LEU A 112 9.24 14.70 7.26
N LEU A 113 7.92 14.94 7.29
CA LEU A 113 7.22 15.40 8.50
C LEU A 113 7.35 14.39 9.65
N PHE A 114 7.13 13.11 9.39
CA PHE A 114 7.25 12.07 10.41
C PHE A 114 8.68 11.87 10.88
N THR A 115 9.65 11.92 9.98
CA THR A 115 11.08 11.85 10.37
C THR A 115 11.44 13.00 11.29
N SER A 116 11.04 14.22 10.96
CA SER A 116 11.26 15.40 11.81
C SER A 116 10.59 15.28 13.18
N PHE A 117 9.36 14.75 13.21
CA PHE A 117 8.62 14.52 14.45
C PHE A 117 9.29 13.46 15.35
N LEU A 118 9.78 12.37 14.77
CA LEU A 118 10.49 11.32 15.50
C LEU A 118 11.83 11.82 16.06
N HIS A 119 12.57 12.66 15.33
CA HIS A 119 13.80 13.29 15.82
C HIS A 119 13.57 14.19 17.04
N GLN A 120 12.38 14.75 17.20
CA GLN A 120 11.98 15.54 18.36
C GLN A 120 11.46 14.70 19.54
N GLY A 121 11.64 13.38 19.50
CA GLY A 121 11.19 12.46 20.55
C GLY A 121 9.73 12.04 20.43
N GLY A 122 9.11 12.25 19.26
CA GLY A 122 7.74 11.80 18.98
C GLY A 122 7.59 10.29 18.92
N SER A 123 6.38 9.79 19.14
CA SER A 123 6.06 8.36 19.03
C SER A 123 5.70 7.97 17.59
N PHE A 124 5.77 6.67 17.30
CA PHE A 124 5.38 6.12 15.99
C PHE A 124 3.86 5.99 15.81
N LEU A 125 3.10 6.16 16.89
CA LEU A 125 1.64 6.02 16.91
C LEU A 125 0.90 6.92 15.90
N PRO A 126 1.19 8.24 15.78
CA PRO A 126 0.51 9.10 14.81
C PRO A 126 0.71 8.63 13.37
N PHE A 127 1.88 8.06 13.05
CA PHE A 127 2.13 7.48 11.74
C PHE A 127 1.16 6.32 11.45
N CYS A 128 1.03 5.37 12.37
CA CYS A 128 0.12 4.23 12.20
C CYS A 128 -1.35 4.68 12.07
N LEU A 129 -1.76 5.70 12.83
CA LEU A 129 -3.12 6.24 12.72
C LEU A 129 -3.39 6.88 11.35
N VAL A 130 -2.47 7.74 10.87
CA VAL A 130 -2.59 8.37 9.55
C VAL A 130 -2.56 7.32 8.45
N TYR A 131 -1.65 6.36 8.54
CA TYR A 131 -1.57 5.27 7.58
C TYR A 131 -2.85 4.43 7.54
N THR A 132 -3.40 4.07 8.71
CA THR A 132 -4.67 3.34 8.81
C THR A 132 -5.82 4.12 8.22
N PHE A 133 -5.88 5.44 8.45
CA PHE A 133 -6.88 6.31 7.84
C PHE A 133 -6.82 6.24 6.30
N PHE A 134 -5.63 6.34 5.71
CA PHE A 134 -5.47 6.19 4.26
C PHE A 134 -5.81 4.79 3.76
N CYS A 135 -5.51 3.74 4.54
CA CYS A 135 -5.94 2.38 4.21
C CYS A 135 -7.47 2.25 4.16
N VAL A 136 -8.17 2.82 5.13
CA VAL A 136 -9.65 2.82 5.15
C VAL A 136 -10.22 3.58 3.95
N LEU A 137 -9.69 4.75 3.62
CA LEU A 137 -10.09 5.47 2.41
C LEU A 137 -9.82 4.65 1.14
N GLY A 138 -8.68 3.97 1.08
CA GLY A 138 -8.31 3.07 -0.01
C GLY A 138 -9.25 1.87 -0.14
N MET A 139 -9.69 1.28 0.97
CA MET A 139 -10.70 0.20 0.98
C MET A 139 -12.02 0.67 0.38
N ILE A 140 -12.51 1.83 0.81
CA ILE A 140 -13.78 2.40 0.33
C ILE A 140 -13.67 2.72 -1.16
N SER A 141 -12.64 3.48 -1.55
CA SER A 141 -12.43 3.91 -2.94
C SER A 141 -12.21 2.72 -3.87
N GLY A 142 -11.39 1.75 -3.46
CA GLY A 142 -11.09 0.56 -4.24
C GLY A 142 -12.32 -0.30 -4.47
N ARG A 143 -13.17 -0.45 -3.45
CA ARG A 143 -14.43 -1.19 -3.58
C ARG A 143 -15.43 -0.47 -4.49
N MET A 144 -15.56 0.84 -4.36
CA MET A 144 -16.43 1.65 -5.24
C MET A 144 -15.95 1.60 -6.69
N SER A 145 -14.66 1.76 -6.91
CA SER A 145 -14.07 1.74 -8.26
C SER A 145 -14.18 0.39 -8.96
N ALA A 146 -14.28 -0.71 -8.23
CA ALA A 146 -14.38 -2.05 -8.81
C ALA A 146 -15.83 -2.47 -9.13
N GLN A 147 -16.85 -1.68 -8.78
CA GLN A 147 -18.24 -1.99 -9.10
C GLN A 147 -18.55 -1.66 -10.57
N PRO A 148 -19.22 -2.54 -11.32
CA PRO A 148 -19.69 -2.22 -12.66
C PRO A 148 -20.78 -1.14 -12.59
N GLY A 149 -20.62 -0.03 -13.31
CA GLY A 149 -21.66 1.00 -13.43
C GLY A 149 -21.34 2.40 -12.86
N TYR A 150 -20.15 2.65 -12.37
CA TYR A 150 -19.73 3.97 -11.89
C TYR A 150 -18.97 4.78 -12.96
N LEU A 151 -19.50 4.84 -14.19
CA LEU A 151 -19.22 5.92 -15.16
C LEU A 151 -20.34 6.02 -16.17
#